data_38fd6b06baeeb0529c58868323527c3d
#
_entry.id   38fd6b06baeeb0529c58868323527c3d
#
_cell.length_a   1.000
_cell.length_b   1.000
_cell.length_c   1.000
_cell.angle_alpha   90.00
_cell.angle_beta   90.00
_cell.angle_gamma   90.00
#
_symmetry.space_group_name_H-M   'P 1'
#
loop_
_entity.id
_entity.type
_entity.pdbx_description
1 polymer ?
#
loop_
_entity_poly.entity_id
_entity_poly.type
_entity_poly.pdbx_seq_one_letter_code
_entity_poly.pdbx_strand_id
1 'polypeptide(L)'
;MASTKDVDLTGRVVVVSGASMGIGEALAQIFARRGGSVVMSSRDAGRAEAARQRIGQSERTLALSCDVRNREEIDKVVSLTLHHFGRIDVWINNAGYGMRDSVETMDMAECRAMFDTNLFGAIQGMQAVIPVMKQQRSGTIINISSVAGHIPLPYSAAYSASKFAMNAIGKAARGELRGTGVHVLTVCPGYVKTNFHSNRVPGKSSMELKQPGRIGITADRVARATLRAYLKGKREIVCPGRTTFM
;
A
#
# COMPACT_ATOMS: atom_id res chain seq x y z
N MET A 1 19.02 13.56 -17.92
CA MET A 1 18.02 13.07 -16.96
C MET A 1 18.76 12.65 -15.70
N ALA A 2 18.54 13.32 -14.58
CA ALA A 2 19.18 12.95 -13.31
C ALA A 2 18.88 11.49 -12.95
N SER A 3 19.88 10.77 -12.52
CA SER A 3 19.72 9.39 -12.05
C SER A 3 18.74 9.37 -10.88
N THR A 4 17.73 8.50 -10.92
CA THR A 4 16.81 8.32 -9.79
C THR A 4 17.53 7.85 -8.50
N LYS A 5 18.86 7.68 -8.55
CA LYS A 5 19.68 7.28 -7.42
C LYS A 5 19.91 8.40 -6.41
N ASP A 6 19.79 9.68 -6.82
CA ASP A 6 20.20 10.84 -6.03
C ASP A 6 19.09 11.84 -5.71
N VAL A 7 17.80 11.42 -5.88
CA VAL A 7 16.69 12.31 -5.55
C VAL A 7 16.54 12.39 -4.03
N ASP A 8 16.75 13.58 -3.48
CA ASP A 8 16.48 13.91 -2.09
C ASP A 8 14.99 14.20 -1.88
N LEU A 9 14.42 13.63 -0.84
CA LEU A 9 13.03 13.81 -0.42
C LEU A 9 12.92 14.61 0.88
N THR A 10 13.96 15.32 1.26
CA THR A 10 13.93 16.22 2.43
C THR A 10 12.75 17.19 2.31
N GLY A 11 11.99 17.34 3.39
CA GLY A 11 10.76 18.14 3.43
C GLY A 11 9.52 17.46 2.85
N ARG A 12 9.62 16.22 2.35
CA ARG A 12 8.45 15.42 1.94
C ARG A 12 7.96 14.55 3.09
N VAL A 13 6.66 14.50 3.28
CA VAL A 13 5.99 13.71 4.32
C VAL A 13 5.21 12.57 3.68
N VAL A 14 5.51 11.36 4.11
CA VAL A 14 4.97 10.11 3.57
C VAL A 14 4.23 9.34 4.66
N VAL A 15 2.98 9.01 4.43
CA VAL A 15 2.19 8.14 5.31
C VAL A 15 2.05 6.77 4.67
N VAL A 16 2.35 5.70 5.41
CA VAL A 16 2.25 4.31 4.93
C VAL A 16 1.36 3.50 5.85
N SER A 17 0.22 3.03 5.34
CA SER A 17 -0.63 2.10 6.07
C SER A 17 -0.12 0.66 5.96
N GLY A 18 -0.27 -0.14 7.04
CA GLY A 18 0.24 -1.50 7.08
C GLY A 18 1.77 -1.58 6.95
N ALA A 19 2.47 -0.66 7.61
CA ALA A 19 3.91 -0.49 7.48
C ALA A 19 4.76 -1.33 8.43
N SER A 20 4.15 -2.21 9.23
CA SER A 20 4.86 -3.01 10.23
C SER A 20 5.74 -4.13 9.66
N MET A 21 5.53 -4.51 8.39
CA MET A 21 6.28 -5.57 7.71
C MET A 21 6.15 -5.49 6.17
N GLY A 22 6.96 -6.29 5.49
CA GLY A 22 6.82 -6.60 4.06
C GLY A 22 6.96 -5.37 3.16
N ILE A 23 6.02 -5.19 2.22
CA ILE A 23 6.09 -4.09 1.25
C ILE A 23 5.95 -2.73 1.95
N GLY A 24 5.05 -2.61 2.93
CA GLY A 24 4.84 -1.35 3.66
C GLY A 24 6.08 -0.90 4.41
N GLU A 25 6.75 -1.80 5.13
CA GLU A 25 8.01 -1.50 5.81
C GLU A 25 9.12 -1.12 4.82
N ALA A 26 9.25 -1.86 3.71
CA ALA A 26 10.25 -1.56 2.69
C ALA A 26 10.00 -0.20 2.01
N LEU A 27 8.73 0.19 1.81
CA LEU A 27 8.35 1.52 1.33
C LEU A 27 8.73 2.59 2.36
N ALA A 28 8.34 2.43 3.61
CA ALA A 28 8.72 3.35 4.67
C ALA A 28 10.24 3.54 4.73
N GLN A 29 10.99 2.45 4.68
CA GLN A 29 12.46 2.47 4.72
C GLN A 29 13.07 3.20 3.52
N ILE A 30 12.59 2.98 2.30
CA ILE A 30 13.19 3.63 1.12
C ILE A 30 12.91 5.12 1.08
N PHE A 31 11.72 5.57 1.51
CA PHE A 31 11.40 6.99 1.59
C PHE A 31 12.20 7.69 2.70
N ALA A 32 12.34 7.06 3.89
CA ALA A 32 13.14 7.58 4.98
C ALA A 32 14.63 7.70 4.61
N ARG A 33 15.20 6.69 3.95
CA ARG A 33 16.61 6.73 3.45
C ARG A 33 16.86 7.84 2.45
N ARG A 34 15.82 8.37 1.81
CA ARG A 34 15.90 9.49 0.86
C ARG A 34 15.62 10.85 1.50
N GLY A 35 15.63 10.95 2.82
CA GLY A 35 15.45 12.20 3.54
C GLY A 35 13.99 12.53 3.87
N GLY A 36 13.02 11.75 3.41
CA GLY A 36 11.60 11.97 3.71
C GLY A 36 11.26 11.72 5.16
N SER A 37 10.30 12.49 5.69
CA SER A 37 9.62 12.18 6.96
C SER A 37 8.57 11.10 6.73
N VAL A 38 8.52 10.06 7.57
CA VAL A 38 7.65 8.90 7.34
C VAL A 38 6.80 8.57 8.55
N VAL A 39 5.50 8.55 8.35
CA VAL A 39 4.51 8.05 9.31
C VAL A 39 4.14 6.62 8.94
N MET A 40 4.35 5.71 9.86
CA MET A 40 4.08 4.29 9.71
C MET A 40 2.87 3.91 10.54
N SER A 41 1.82 3.38 9.93
CA SER A 41 0.68 2.92 10.68
C SER A 41 0.45 1.41 10.56
N SER A 42 -0.03 0.83 11.65
CA SER A 42 -0.41 -0.59 11.77
C SER A 42 -1.47 -0.74 12.84
N ARG A 43 -2.33 -1.76 12.76
CA ARG A 43 -3.29 -2.08 13.81
C ARG A 43 -2.62 -2.38 15.16
N ASP A 44 -1.44 -2.94 15.11
CA ASP A 44 -0.61 -3.25 16.28
C ASP A 44 0.43 -2.14 16.45
N ALA A 45 0.27 -1.35 17.50
CA ALA A 45 1.17 -0.24 17.82
C ALA A 45 2.61 -0.71 18.09
N GLY A 46 2.78 -1.85 18.79
CA GLY A 46 4.09 -2.41 19.09
C GLY A 46 4.84 -2.83 17.82
N ARG A 47 4.14 -3.44 16.86
CA ARG A 47 4.73 -3.80 15.56
C ARG A 47 5.07 -2.58 14.72
N ALA A 48 4.26 -1.52 14.76
CA ALA A 48 4.57 -0.27 14.07
C ALA A 48 5.83 0.36 14.65
N GLU A 49 5.93 0.44 15.98
CA GLU A 49 7.09 0.99 16.67
C GLU A 49 8.36 0.15 16.45
N ALA A 50 8.28 -1.16 16.52
CA ALA A 50 9.41 -2.04 16.22
C ALA A 50 9.91 -1.85 14.76
N ALA A 51 9.00 -1.66 13.80
CA ALA A 51 9.37 -1.37 12.42
C ALA A 51 10.03 0.02 12.29
N ARG A 52 9.53 1.03 13.01
CA ARG A 52 10.14 2.37 13.08
C ARG A 52 11.57 2.31 13.63
N GLN A 53 11.79 1.55 14.70
CA GLN A 53 13.12 1.36 15.28
C GLN A 53 14.11 0.71 14.31
N ARG A 54 13.66 -0.26 13.50
CA ARG A 54 14.51 -0.86 12.45
C ARG A 54 14.90 0.11 11.33
N ILE A 55 14.06 1.10 11.05
CA ILE A 55 14.38 2.15 10.08
C ILE A 55 15.38 3.14 10.66
N GLY A 56 15.32 3.41 11.95
CA GLY A 56 16.04 4.47 12.61
C GLY A 56 15.47 5.86 12.26
N GLN A 57 16.29 6.91 12.39
CA GLN A 57 15.90 8.29 12.06
C GLN A 57 14.70 8.79 12.88
N SER A 58 14.78 8.63 14.19
CA SER A 58 13.70 8.89 15.15
C SER A 58 13.02 10.25 15.01
N GLU A 59 13.78 11.29 14.64
CA GLU A 59 13.26 12.65 14.44
C GLU A 59 12.38 12.82 13.20
N ARG A 60 12.51 11.91 12.21
CA ARG A 60 11.77 11.96 10.95
C ARG A 60 10.81 10.79 10.77
N THR A 61 10.67 9.93 11.77
CA THR A 61 9.79 8.78 11.69
C THR A 61 8.81 8.75 12.87
N LEU A 62 7.55 8.46 12.57
CA LEU A 62 6.48 8.35 13.56
C LEU A 62 5.76 7.02 13.37
N ALA A 63 5.49 6.31 14.46
CA ALA A 63 4.68 5.10 14.45
C ALA A 63 3.32 5.37 15.11
N LEU A 64 2.24 4.95 14.46
CA LEU A 64 0.88 5.14 14.94
C LEU A 64 0.08 3.84 14.87
N SER A 65 -0.80 3.62 15.85
CA SER A 65 -1.83 2.60 15.74
C SER A 65 -2.92 3.07 14.78
N CYS A 66 -3.34 2.20 13.86
CA CYS A 66 -4.46 2.49 12.97
C CYS A 66 -5.03 1.20 12.36
N ASP A 67 -6.28 0.91 12.65
CA ASP A 67 -7.10 0.00 11.86
C ASP A 67 -7.71 0.80 10.70
N VAL A 68 -7.32 0.48 9.49
CA VAL A 68 -7.82 1.17 8.29
C VAL A 68 -9.32 0.97 8.03
N ARG A 69 -9.97 0.05 8.74
CA ARG A 69 -11.42 -0.14 8.71
C ARG A 69 -12.17 0.90 9.54
N ASN A 70 -11.46 1.58 10.46
CA ASN A 70 -12.01 2.63 11.30
C ASN A 70 -11.63 4.01 10.75
N ARG A 71 -12.64 4.77 10.31
CA ARG A 71 -12.45 6.10 9.75
C ARG A 71 -11.84 7.07 10.75
N GLU A 72 -12.26 7.04 12.00
CA GLU A 72 -11.75 7.94 13.05
C GLU A 72 -10.26 7.74 13.31
N GLU A 73 -9.79 6.49 13.26
CA GLU A 73 -8.37 6.20 13.40
C GLU A 73 -7.55 6.70 12.22
N ILE A 74 -8.10 6.64 11.00
CA ILE A 74 -7.46 7.24 9.81
C ILE A 74 -7.39 8.76 9.95
N ASP A 75 -8.49 9.41 10.34
CA ASP A 75 -8.53 10.86 10.55
C ASP A 75 -7.54 11.30 11.64
N LYS A 76 -7.37 10.50 12.70
CA LYS A 76 -6.34 10.70 13.72
C LYS A 76 -4.93 10.61 13.15
N VAL A 77 -4.65 9.64 12.27
CA VAL A 77 -3.33 9.56 11.57
C VAL A 77 -3.08 10.82 10.75
N VAL A 78 -4.08 11.29 9.99
CA VAL A 78 -3.96 12.54 9.21
C VAL A 78 -3.69 13.73 10.12
N SER A 79 -4.49 13.91 11.18
CA SER A 79 -4.37 15.02 12.14
C SER A 79 -3.00 15.04 12.83
N LEU A 80 -2.54 13.89 13.34
CA LEU A 80 -1.23 13.78 14.00
C LEU A 80 -0.08 14.01 13.02
N THR A 81 -0.22 13.56 11.76
CA THR A 81 0.78 13.83 10.72
C THR A 81 0.89 15.32 10.42
N LEU A 82 -0.25 15.99 10.26
CA LEU A 82 -0.28 17.44 10.03
C LEU A 82 0.24 18.24 11.22
N HIS A 83 -0.11 17.83 12.44
CA HIS A 83 0.41 18.46 13.66
C HIS A 83 1.93 18.37 13.76
N HIS A 84 2.50 17.21 13.42
CA HIS A 84 3.92 16.94 13.60
C HIS A 84 4.80 17.45 12.45
N PHE A 85 4.32 17.33 11.20
CA PHE A 85 5.09 17.62 9.99
C PHE A 85 4.51 18.74 9.11
N GLY A 86 3.32 19.24 9.40
CA GLY A 86 2.68 20.36 8.71
C GLY A 86 2.08 20.03 7.34
N ARG A 87 2.32 18.83 6.78
CA ARG A 87 1.89 18.46 5.42
C ARG A 87 1.80 16.97 5.21
N ILE A 88 1.17 16.54 4.09
CA ILE A 88 1.20 15.16 3.61
C ILE A 88 1.45 15.19 2.09
N ASP A 89 2.61 14.72 1.65
CA ASP A 89 2.97 14.69 0.23
C ASP A 89 2.63 13.35 -0.43
N VAL A 90 2.76 12.25 0.31
CA VAL A 90 2.48 10.92 -0.20
C VAL A 90 1.65 10.14 0.82
N TRP A 91 0.54 9.58 0.35
CA TRP A 91 -0.30 8.66 1.13
C TRP A 91 -0.27 7.29 0.47
N ILE A 92 0.18 6.26 1.19
CA ILE A 92 0.33 4.90 0.66
C ILE A 92 -0.69 3.97 1.30
N ASN A 93 -1.71 3.60 0.55
CA ASN A 93 -2.66 2.55 0.89
C ASN A 93 -1.99 1.19 0.63
N ASN A 94 -1.40 0.60 1.68
CA ASN A 94 -0.73 -0.68 1.58
C ASN A 94 -1.34 -1.74 2.50
N ALA A 95 -2.06 -1.36 3.54
CA ALA A 95 -2.72 -2.31 4.43
C ALA A 95 -3.62 -3.27 3.63
N GLY A 96 -3.47 -4.57 3.89
CA GLY A 96 -4.24 -5.59 3.20
C GLY A 96 -3.73 -6.99 3.48
N TYR A 97 -4.60 -7.97 3.26
CA TYR A 97 -4.29 -9.39 3.38
C TYR A 97 -5.03 -10.20 2.33
N GLY A 98 -4.68 -11.45 2.18
CA GLY A 98 -5.30 -12.37 1.24
C GLY A 98 -6.21 -13.38 1.91
N MET A 99 -7.15 -13.91 1.15
CA MET A 99 -7.96 -15.06 1.48
C MET A 99 -7.74 -16.11 0.42
N ARG A 100 -7.74 -17.38 0.81
CA ARG A 100 -7.61 -18.49 -0.12
C ARG A 100 -8.69 -19.51 0.15
N ASP A 101 -9.68 -19.55 -0.74
CA ASP A 101 -10.76 -20.54 -0.72
C ASP A 101 -11.39 -20.65 -2.11
N SER A 102 -12.17 -21.71 -2.36
CA SER A 102 -13.02 -21.80 -3.54
C SER A 102 -14.22 -20.85 -3.41
N VAL A 103 -14.82 -20.49 -4.54
CA VAL A 103 -16.03 -19.66 -4.53
C VAL A 103 -17.17 -20.38 -3.80
N GLU A 104 -17.21 -21.72 -3.90
CA GLU A 104 -18.24 -22.57 -3.29
C GLU A 104 -18.21 -22.55 -1.76
N THR A 105 -17.00 -22.55 -1.17
CA THR A 105 -16.81 -22.77 0.28
C THR A 105 -16.37 -21.55 1.05
N MET A 106 -16.08 -20.42 0.37
CA MET A 106 -15.53 -19.23 1.02
C MET A 106 -16.45 -18.70 2.13
N ASP A 107 -15.83 -18.39 3.26
CA ASP A 107 -16.54 -17.73 4.35
C ASP A 107 -16.86 -16.26 3.99
N MET A 108 -18.15 -15.92 4.00
CA MET A 108 -18.60 -14.59 3.62
C MET A 108 -18.28 -13.52 4.67
N ALA A 109 -18.13 -13.88 5.95
CA ALA A 109 -17.72 -12.92 6.97
C ALA A 109 -16.24 -12.53 6.78
N GLU A 110 -15.36 -13.51 6.54
CA GLU A 110 -13.96 -13.28 6.22
C GLU A 110 -13.78 -12.55 4.89
N CYS A 111 -14.61 -12.86 3.89
CA CYS A 111 -14.60 -12.15 2.62
C CYS A 111 -14.94 -10.66 2.83
N ARG A 112 -16.00 -10.33 3.58
CA ARG A 112 -16.35 -8.94 3.91
C ARG A 112 -15.24 -8.23 4.67
N ALA A 113 -14.70 -8.85 5.72
CA ALA A 113 -13.61 -8.28 6.53
C ALA A 113 -12.35 -7.99 5.69
N MET A 114 -12.07 -8.85 4.69
CA MET A 114 -10.97 -8.61 3.74
C MET A 114 -11.27 -7.41 2.82
N PHE A 115 -12.50 -7.27 2.32
CA PHE A 115 -12.91 -6.10 1.54
C PHE A 115 -12.86 -4.83 2.38
N ASP A 116 -13.29 -4.87 3.64
CA ASP A 116 -13.21 -3.73 4.57
C ASP A 116 -11.77 -3.23 4.70
N THR A 117 -10.80 -4.14 4.77
CA THR A 117 -9.39 -3.77 4.86
C THR A 117 -8.80 -3.37 3.51
N ASN A 118 -8.96 -4.24 2.47
CA ASN A 118 -8.23 -4.09 1.20
C ASN A 118 -8.79 -2.98 0.31
N LEU A 119 -10.09 -2.72 0.40
CA LEU A 119 -10.80 -1.77 -0.48
C LEU A 119 -11.36 -0.59 0.31
N PHE A 120 -12.27 -0.83 1.25
CA PHE A 120 -12.94 0.27 1.95
C PHE A 120 -11.97 1.08 2.81
N GLY A 121 -11.01 0.43 3.48
CA GLY A 121 -9.94 1.12 4.20
C GLY A 121 -9.09 2.02 3.31
N ALA A 122 -8.80 1.58 2.08
CA ALA A 122 -8.08 2.41 1.14
C ALA A 122 -8.92 3.60 0.63
N ILE A 123 -10.23 3.39 0.39
CA ILE A 123 -11.15 4.47 0.02
C ILE A 123 -11.24 5.50 1.15
N GLN A 124 -11.38 5.05 2.40
CA GLN A 124 -11.38 5.94 3.57
C GLN A 124 -10.08 6.74 3.69
N GLY A 125 -8.93 6.10 3.47
CA GLY A 125 -7.64 6.77 3.42
C GLY A 125 -7.57 7.86 2.34
N MET A 126 -8.07 7.56 1.13
CA MET A 126 -8.18 8.54 0.05
C MET A 126 -9.09 9.70 0.44
N GLN A 127 -10.26 9.42 0.99
CA GLN A 127 -11.22 10.45 1.44
C GLN A 127 -10.64 11.35 2.53
N ALA A 128 -9.85 10.81 3.44
CA ALA A 128 -9.22 11.58 4.51
C ALA A 128 -8.12 12.52 4.00
N VAL A 129 -7.30 12.05 3.02
CA VAL A 129 -6.12 12.80 2.58
C VAL A 129 -6.36 13.71 1.39
N ILE A 130 -7.33 13.42 0.52
CA ILE A 130 -7.61 14.22 -0.69
C ILE A 130 -7.89 15.70 -0.36
N PRO A 131 -8.72 16.06 0.64
CA PRO A 131 -8.95 17.46 0.99
C PRO A 131 -7.64 18.19 1.36
N VAL A 132 -6.78 17.57 2.16
CA VAL A 132 -5.47 18.09 2.55
C VAL A 132 -4.61 18.34 1.32
N MET A 133 -4.48 17.35 0.45
CA MET A 133 -3.66 17.45 -0.76
C MET A 133 -4.21 18.49 -1.76
N LYS A 134 -5.54 18.61 -1.88
CA LYS A 134 -6.17 19.67 -2.69
C LYS A 134 -5.84 21.06 -2.16
N GLN A 135 -5.92 21.27 -0.85
CA GLN A 135 -5.54 22.53 -0.21
C GLN A 135 -4.05 22.85 -0.45
N GLN A 136 -3.18 21.84 -0.38
CA GLN A 136 -1.76 21.96 -0.70
C GLN A 136 -1.49 22.18 -2.20
N ARG A 137 -2.47 21.92 -3.07
CA ARG A 137 -2.33 21.83 -4.54
C ARG A 137 -1.22 20.87 -4.98
N SER A 138 -0.93 19.88 -4.16
CA SER A 138 0.15 18.92 -4.36
C SER A 138 -0.08 17.69 -3.51
N GLY A 139 0.09 16.51 -4.07
CA GLY A 139 0.04 15.26 -3.35
C GLY A 139 0.06 14.05 -4.27
N THR A 140 0.42 12.90 -3.74
CA THR A 140 0.35 11.62 -4.46
C THR A 140 -0.22 10.54 -3.58
N ILE A 141 -1.27 9.91 -4.05
CA ILE A 141 -1.84 8.70 -3.44
C ILE A 141 -1.25 7.49 -4.17
N ILE A 142 -0.71 6.55 -3.41
CA ILE A 142 -0.16 5.30 -3.95
C ILE A 142 -1.00 4.13 -3.42
N ASN A 143 -1.67 3.43 -4.32
CA ASN A 143 -2.44 2.24 -3.98
C ASN A 143 -1.63 0.98 -4.28
N ILE A 144 -1.32 0.18 -3.26
CA ILE A 144 -0.67 -1.12 -3.44
C ILE A 144 -1.73 -2.17 -3.74
N SER A 145 -1.90 -2.42 -5.03
CA SER A 145 -2.78 -3.43 -5.58
C SER A 145 -2.05 -4.77 -5.74
N SER A 146 -2.29 -5.48 -6.83
CA SER A 146 -1.65 -6.75 -7.20
C SER A 146 -1.84 -7.02 -8.69
N VAL A 147 -1.04 -7.91 -9.26
CA VAL A 147 -1.35 -8.54 -10.56
C VAL A 147 -2.69 -9.29 -10.52
N ALA A 148 -3.11 -9.76 -9.34
CA ALA A 148 -4.44 -10.33 -9.12
C ALA A 148 -5.59 -9.33 -9.33
N GLY A 149 -5.31 -8.03 -9.43
CA GLY A 149 -6.24 -7.00 -9.87
C GLY A 149 -6.36 -6.84 -11.39
N HIS A 150 -5.63 -7.65 -12.16
CA HIS A 150 -5.71 -7.70 -13.63
C HIS A 150 -6.07 -9.11 -14.12
N ILE A 151 -5.68 -10.14 -13.38
CA ILE A 151 -5.89 -11.54 -13.73
C ILE A 151 -6.53 -12.23 -12.54
N PRO A 152 -7.75 -12.79 -12.66
CA PRO A 152 -8.37 -13.52 -11.57
C PRO A 152 -7.62 -14.82 -11.32
N LEU A 153 -7.37 -15.13 -10.06
CA LEU A 153 -6.64 -16.33 -9.66
C LEU A 153 -7.62 -17.33 -9.03
N PRO A 154 -7.66 -18.59 -9.51
CA PRO A 154 -8.40 -19.67 -8.86
C PRO A 154 -8.04 -19.77 -7.37
N TYR A 155 -9.00 -20.11 -6.55
CA TYR A 155 -8.90 -20.16 -5.08
C TYR A 155 -8.47 -18.83 -4.40
N SER A 156 -8.47 -17.74 -5.12
CA SER A 156 -8.21 -16.39 -4.61
C SER A 156 -9.20 -15.38 -5.21
N ALA A 157 -10.41 -15.84 -5.55
CA ALA A 157 -11.41 -15.04 -6.25
C ALA A 157 -11.78 -13.77 -5.49
N ALA A 158 -12.06 -13.87 -4.19
CA ALA A 158 -12.38 -12.72 -3.34
C ALA A 158 -11.21 -11.72 -3.26
N TYR A 159 -9.99 -12.20 -3.07
CA TYR A 159 -8.80 -11.33 -3.10
C TYR A 159 -8.63 -10.65 -4.45
N SER A 160 -8.74 -11.39 -5.55
CA SER A 160 -8.67 -10.83 -6.90
C SER A 160 -9.73 -9.75 -7.08
N ALA A 161 -11.00 -10.02 -6.71
CA ALA A 161 -12.09 -9.05 -6.81
C ALA A 161 -11.79 -7.76 -6.02
N SER A 162 -11.25 -7.86 -4.79
CA SER A 162 -10.85 -6.69 -4.01
C SER A 162 -9.77 -5.86 -4.70
N LYS A 163 -8.81 -6.50 -5.40
CA LYS A 163 -7.74 -5.81 -6.12
C LYS A 163 -8.17 -5.27 -7.50
N PHE A 164 -9.12 -5.92 -8.19
CA PHE A 164 -9.79 -5.36 -9.35
C PHE A 164 -10.56 -4.08 -8.98
N ALA A 165 -11.33 -4.12 -7.87
CA ALA A 165 -12.05 -2.95 -7.37
C ALA A 165 -11.08 -1.81 -7.01
N MET A 166 -9.96 -2.11 -6.34
CA MET A 166 -8.91 -1.13 -6.04
C MET A 166 -8.36 -0.46 -7.31
N ASN A 167 -8.11 -1.24 -8.37
CA ASN A 167 -7.63 -0.70 -9.65
C ASN A 167 -8.68 0.22 -10.28
N ALA A 168 -9.97 -0.15 -10.24
CA ALA A 168 -11.06 0.64 -10.76
C ALA A 168 -11.19 1.98 -10.00
N ILE A 169 -11.23 1.95 -8.67
CA ILE A 169 -11.29 3.15 -7.81
C ILE A 169 -10.08 4.06 -8.07
N GLY A 170 -8.87 3.50 -8.13
CA GLY A 170 -7.66 4.28 -8.42
C GLY A 170 -7.68 4.97 -9.79
N LYS A 171 -8.27 4.31 -10.81
CA LYS A 171 -8.43 4.90 -12.15
C LYS A 171 -9.49 6.00 -12.16
N ALA A 172 -10.63 5.80 -11.49
CA ALA A 172 -11.70 6.79 -11.38
C ALA A 172 -11.21 8.04 -10.64
N ALA A 173 -10.64 7.87 -9.46
CA ALA A 173 -10.10 8.97 -8.65
C ALA A 173 -9.04 9.80 -9.41
N ARG A 174 -8.24 9.16 -10.26
CA ARG A 174 -7.28 9.88 -11.12
C ARG A 174 -7.97 10.83 -12.10
N GLY A 175 -9.11 10.43 -12.65
CA GLY A 175 -9.94 11.28 -13.51
C GLY A 175 -10.54 12.46 -12.74
N GLU A 176 -11.13 12.18 -11.58
CA GLU A 176 -11.79 13.15 -10.69
C GLU A 176 -10.82 14.20 -10.14
N LEU A 177 -9.56 13.82 -9.91
CA LEU A 177 -8.52 14.69 -9.34
C LEU A 177 -7.72 15.47 -10.40
N ARG A 178 -8.12 15.37 -11.67
CA ARG A 178 -7.44 16.09 -12.76
C ARG A 178 -7.48 17.62 -12.52
N GLY A 179 -6.32 18.27 -12.65
CA GLY A 179 -6.18 19.71 -12.45
C GLY A 179 -6.07 20.17 -10.99
N THR A 180 -6.21 19.27 -10.00
CA THR A 180 -6.13 19.62 -8.57
C THR A 180 -4.71 19.62 -8.00
N GLY A 181 -3.72 19.12 -8.74
CA GLY A 181 -2.36 18.88 -8.24
C GLY A 181 -2.20 17.56 -7.50
N VAL A 182 -3.28 16.76 -7.36
CA VAL A 182 -3.24 15.45 -6.70
C VAL A 182 -3.10 14.34 -7.73
N HIS A 183 -2.12 13.45 -7.54
CA HIS A 183 -1.85 12.31 -8.41
C HIS A 183 -2.24 10.99 -7.75
N VAL A 184 -2.61 9.99 -8.57
CA VAL A 184 -2.87 8.64 -8.08
C VAL A 184 -2.01 7.64 -8.87
N LEU A 185 -1.17 6.89 -8.15
CA LEU A 185 -0.34 5.81 -8.67
C LEU A 185 -0.89 4.47 -8.17
N THR A 186 -1.12 3.52 -9.07
CA THR A 186 -1.44 2.14 -8.72
C THR A 186 -0.21 1.27 -8.94
N VAL A 187 0.18 0.50 -7.92
CA VAL A 187 1.29 -0.44 -7.98
C VAL A 187 0.73 -1.85 -7.93
N CYS A 188 1.05 -2.67 -8.92
CA CYS A 188 0.56 -4.04 -9.07
C CYS A 188 1.71 -5.05 -8.94
N PRO A 189 2.10 -5.42 -7.70
CA PRO A 189 3.11 -6.46 -7.49
C PRO A 189 2.61 -7.82 -7.94
N GLY A 190 3.53 -8.65 -8.49
CA GLY A 190 3.35 -10.09 -8.62
C GLY A 190 3.59 -10.81 -7.30
N TYR A 191 4.16 -12.01 -7.37
CA TYR A 191 4.54 -12.74 -6.16
C TYR A 191 5.70 -12.05 -5.45
N VAL A 192 5.50 -11.66 -4.20
CA VAL A 192 6.51 -11.00 -3.35
C VAL A 192 6.87 -11.89 -2.17
N LYS A 193 8.15 -12.10 -1.94
CA LYS A 193 8.67 -12.88 -0.80
C LYS A 193 8.49 -12.08 0.50
N THR A 194 7.35 -12.23 1.14
CA THR A 194 6.96 -11.61 2.42
C THR A 194 6.09 -12.58 3.20
N ASN A 195 5.80 -12.26 4.44
CA ASN A 195 4.85 -13.00 5.28
C ASN A 195 3.38 -12.86 4.82
N PHE A 196 3.12 -12.20 3.68
CA PHE A 196 1.75 -12.04 3.15
C PHE A 196 1.07 -13.39 2.90
N HIS A 197 1.82 -14.39 2.43
CA HIS A 197 1.28 -15.70 2.12
C HIS A 197 0.99 -16.55 3.36
N SER A 198 1.78 -16.40 4.42
CA SER A 198 1.54 -17.07 5.72
C SER A 198 0.43 -16.38 6.53
N ASN A 199 0.18 -15.09 6.27
CA ASN A 199 -0.86 -14.31 6.95
C ASN A 199 -2.21 -14.31 6.20
N ARG A 200 -2.39 -15.18 5.21
CA ARG A 200 -3.69 -15.35 4.54
C ARG A 200 -4.69 -16.03 5.45
N VAL A 201 -5.95 -15.63 5.32
CA VAL A 201 -7.04 -16.42 5.91
C VAL A 201 -7.12 -17.77 5.16
N PRO A 202 -6.92 -18.90 5.85
CA PRO A 202 -7.06 -20.21 5.24
C PRO A 202 -8.53 -20.50 4.94
N GLY A 203 -8.80 -21.10 3.81
CA GLY A 203 -10.13 -21.58 3.45
C GLY A 203 -10.35 -23.03 3.83
N LYS A 204 -11.58 -23.50 3.61
CA LYS A 204 -11.99 -24.90 3.83
C LYS A 204 -11.54 -25.81 2.69
N SER A 205 -11.35 -25.29 1.50
CA SER A 205 -10.85 -26.07 0.36
C SER A 205 -9.35 -26.26 0.47
N SER A 206 -8.95 -27.47 0.83
CA SER A 206 -7.57 -27.89 1.09
C SER A 206 -6.76 -28.22 -0.17
N MET A 207 -7.03 -27.59 -1.29
CA MET A 207 -6.15 -27.81 -2.45
C MET A 207 -4.82 -27.11 -2.19
N GLU A 208 -3.80 -27.88 -1.81
CA GLU A 208 -2.41 -27.43 -1.80
C GLU A 208 -1.99 -27.12 -3.24
N LEU A 209 -2.33 -25.90 -3.71
CA LEU A 209 -1.59 -25.40 -4.85
C LEU A 209 -0.14 -25.29 -4.40
N LYS A 210 0.72 -26.10 -4.97
CA LYS A 210 2.19 -25.99 -4.78
C LYS A 210 2.52 -24.49 -4.85
N GLN A 211 3.09 -23.97 -3.77
CA GLN A 211 3.55 -22.58 -3.80
C GLN A 211 4.48 -22.46 -5.02
N PRO A 212 4.28 -21.46 -5.89
CA PRO A 212 5.21 -21.28 -7.00
C PRO A 212 6.59 -21.20 -6.39
N GLY A 213 7.42 -22.21 -6.71
CA GLY A 213 8.77 -22.33 -6.15
C GLY A 213 9.53 -21.04 -6.35
N ARG A 214 10.36 -20.67 -5.43
CA ARG A 214 11.37 -19.58 -5.33
C ARG A 214 11.32 -18.34 -6.27
N ILE A 215 10.38 -18.25 -7.22
CA ILE A 215 10.28 -17.19 -8.23
C ILE A 215 9.41 -16.05 -7.68
N GLY A 216 9.97 -15.26 -6.78
CA GLY A 216 9.31 -14.05 -6.26
C GLY A 216 10.30 -12.91 -6.14
N ILE A 217 9.81 -11.69 -6.27
CA ILE A 217 10.62 -10.50 -6.04
C ILE A 217 10.64 -10.13 -4.56
N THR A 218 11.66 -9.40 -4.13
CA THR A 218 11.74 -8.91 -2.75
C THR A 218 10.84 -7.68 -2.54
N ALA A 219 10.42 -7.44 -1.31
CA ALA A 219 9.69 -6.22 -0.93
C ALA A 219 10.49 -4.95 -1.29
N ASP A 220 11.80 -4.97 -1.09
CA ASP A 220 12.69 -3.88 -1.45
C ASP A 220 12.73 -3.61 -2.99
N ARG A 221 12.63 -4.64 -3.84
CA ARG A 221 12.51 -4.43 -5.29
C ARG A 221 11.18 -3.73 -5.65
N VAL A 222 10.08 -4.08 -4.98
CA VAL A 222 8.79 -3.39 -5.14
C VAL A 222 8.92 -1.94 -4.67
N ALA A 223 9.50 -1.70 -3.49
CA ALA A 223 9.68 -0.36 -2.94
C ALA A 223 10.51 0.53 -3.86
N ARG A 224 11.63 0.02 -4.40
CA ARG A 224 12.44 0.75 -5.41
C ARG A 224 11.68 1.04 -6.70
N ALA A 225 10.87 0.11 -7.18
CA ALA A 225 10.05 0.33 -8.36
C ALA A 225 8.97 1.39 -8.12
N THR A 226 8.34 1.34 -6.95
CA THR A 226 7.32 2.31 -6.52
C THR A 226 7.91 3.72 -6.41
N LEU A 227 9.05 3.87 -5.74
CA LEU A 227 9.73 5.16 -5.64
C LEU A 227 10.07 5.73 -7.02
N ARG A 228 10.63 4.91 -7.92
CA ARG A 228 10.92 5.35 -9.30
C ARG A 228 9.67 5.76 -10.06
N ALA A 229 8.57 5.04 -9.86
CA ALA A 229 7.29 5.36 -10.51
C ALA A 229 6.71 6.68 -9.97
N TYR A 230 6.76 6.89 -8.66
CA TYR A 230 6.39 8.14 -7.99
C TYR A 230 7.17 9.32 -8.57
N LEU A 231 8.51 9.24 -8.58
CA LEU A 231 9.37 10.30 -9.10
C LEU A 231 9.16 10.62 -10.59
N LYS A 232 8.68 9.65 -11.36
CA LYS A 232 8.39 9.81 -12.79
C LYS A 232 6.93 10.17 -13.09
N GLY A 233 6.11 10.43 -12.06
CA GLY A 233 4.69 10.73 -12.23
C GLY A 233 3.91 9.63 -12.96
N LYS A 234 4.30 8.35 -12.77
CA LYS A 234 3.62 7.22 -13.42
C LYS A 234 2.21 7.04 -12.82
N ARG A 235 1.29 6.56 -13.66
CA ARG A 235 -0.10 6.30 -13.26
C ARG A 235 -0.31 4.88 -12.73
N GLU A 236 0.43 3.93 -13.30
CA GLU A 236 0.35 2.52 -12.95
C GLU A 236 1.67 1.83 -13.27
N ILE A 237 2.06 0.88 -12.44
CA ILE A 237 3.18 -0.03 -12.71
C ILE A 237 2.84 -1.47 -12.30
N VAL A 238 3.37 -2.42 -13.06
CA VAL A 238 3.37 -3.84 -12.71
C VAL A 238 4.80 -4.24 -12.29
N CYS A 239 4.94 -4.96 -11.18
CA CYS A 239 6.22 -5.41 -10.66
C CYS A 239 6.21 -6.94 -10.43
N PRO A 240 7.06 -7.73 -11.08
CA PRO A 240 8.06 -7.37 -12.10
C PRO A 240 7.40 -6.87 -13.38
N GLY A 241 8.16 -6.19 -14.23
CA GLY A 241 7.67 -5.74 -15.53
C GLY A 241 7.27 -6.91 -16.45
N ARG A 242 6.82 -6.61 -17.67
CA ARG A 242 6.14 -7.48 -18.68
C ARG A 242 6.73 -8.87 -18.95
N THR A 243 7.95 -9.18 -18.56
CA THR A 243 8.67 -10.40 -18.94
C THR A 243 8.44 -11.63 -18.03
N THR A 244 7.50 -11.59 -17.09
CA THR A 244 7.33 -12.67 -16.11
C THR A 244 5.95 -13.31 -16.11
N PHE A 245 5.18 -13.12 -17.18
CA PHE A 245 3.87 -13.76 -17.40
C PHE A 245 3.92 -14.71 -18.60
N MET A 246 4.91 -15.60 -18.63
CA MET A 246 4.87 -16.82 -19.42
C MET A 246 4.93 -18.02 -18.50
#